data_20058385f8f5c2520ccbaaa20d34426f
#
_entry.id   20058385f8f5c2520ccbaaa20d34426f
#
_cell.length_a   1.000
_cell.length_b   1.000
_cell.length_c   1.000
_cell.angle_alpha   90.00
_cell.angle_beta   90.00
_cell.angle_gamma   90.00
#
_symmetry.space_group_name_H-M   'P 1'
#
loop_
_entity.id
_entity.type
_entity.pdbx_description
1 polymer ?
#
loop_
_entity_poly.entity_id
_entity_poly.type
_entity_poly.pdbx_seq_one_letter_code
_entity_poly.pdbx_strand_id
1 'polypeptide(L)'
;NNLNKKLVVCIDNFHDLNIAAQPGLQDKAKFDFLAQWCSDLAIKHNITVICSAELKKLNGNRRPILDDIREAVKIKYEAKAVLLVYNEVHYKGDGADVFYMKQGNPLKQPIFEVHFAKNKFGTYKGRAFFEFYPEMAHMKECDPTAQKTYSQIIFG
;
A
#
# COMPACT_ATOMS: atom_id res chain seq x y z
N ASN A 1 -6.63 25.98 -22.02
CA ASN A 1 -6.44 26.27 -20.59
C ASN A 1 -7.26 25.30 -19.75
N ASN A 2 -6.61 24.27 -19.17
CA ASN A 2 -7.24 23.28 -18.31
C ASN A 2 -7.11 23.71 -16.83
N LEU A 3 -7.67 24.85 -16.46
CA LEU A 3 -7.54 25.47 -15.14
C LEU A 3 -8.12 24.65 -13.97
N ASN A 4 -8.84 23.54 -14.24
CA ASN A 4 -9.45 22.71 -13.21
C ASN A 4 -8.95 21.26 -13.17
N LYS A 5 -7.91 20.89 -13.94
CA LYS A 5 -7.35 19.54 -13.89
C LYS A 5 -6.27 19.46 -12.82
N LYS A 6 -6.42 18.53 -11.88
CA LYS A 6 -5.40 18.22 -10.88
C LYS A 6 -4.44 17.18 -11.47
N LEU A 7 -3.15 17.46 -11.38
CA LEU A 7 -2.11 16.50 -11.75
C LEU A 7 -1.92 15.51 -10.61
N VAL A 8 -1.84 14.22 -10.97
CA VAL A 8 -1.41 13.13 -10.09
C VAL A 8 -0.14 12.53 -10.69
N VAL A 9 0.91 12.42 -9.91
CA VAL A 9 2.16 11.77 -10.26
C VAL A 9 2.22 10.42 -9.54
N CYS A 10 2.32 9.34 -10.32
CA CYS A 10 2.49 7.99 -9.80
C CYS A 10 3.94 7.53 -10.05
N ILE A 11 4.60 7.00 -9.02
CA ILE A 11 5.97 6.50 -9.04
C ILE A 11 5.95 5.03 -8.63
N ASP A 12 6.31 4.14 -9.54
CA ASP A 12 6.46 2.70 -9.28
C ASP A 12 7.89 2.27 -9.66
N ASN A 13 8.82 2.01 -8.71
CA ASN A 13 8.58 2.18 -7.27
C ASN A 13 9.54 3.25 -6.70
N PHE A 14 9.27 3.71 -5.49
CA PHE A 14 10.07 4.72 -4.80
C PHE A 14 11.54 4.33 -4.62
N HIS A 15 11.83 3.04 -4.35
CA HIS A 15 13.18 2.56 -4.08
C HIS A 15 14.07 2.47 -5.33
N ASP A 16 13.47 2.46 -6.53
CA ASP A 16 14.19 2.45 -7.82
C ASP A 16 14.58 3.84 -8.31
N LEU A 17 14.09 4.90 -7.64
CA LEU A 17 14.49 6.26 -7.99
C LEU A 17 15.97 6.48 -7.76
N ASN A 18 16.63 7.18 -8.69
CA ASN A 18 18.04 7.56 -8.60
C ASN A 18 18.19 9.08 -8.55
N ILE A 19 19.19 9.53 -7.82
CA ILE A 19 19.54 10.95 -7.71
C ILE A 19 20.74 11.20 -8.62
N ALA A 20 20.49 11.69 -9.84
CA ALA A 20 21.55 11.91 -10.84
C ALA A 20 22.67 12.84 -10.35
N ALA A 21 22.34 13.84 -9.53
CA ALA A 21 23.31 14.80 -8.97
C ALA A 21 24.18 14.20 -7.85
N GLN A 22 23.85 13.03 -7.31
CA GLN A 22 24.57 12.41 -6.18
C GLN A 22 24.59 10.88 -6.34
N PRO A 23 25.29 10.33 -7.34
CA PRO A 23 25.25 8.90 -7.66
C PRO A 23 25.85 7.98 -6.60
N GLY A 24 26.61 8.52 -5.63
CA GLY A 24 27.24 7.77 -4.53
C GLY A 24 26.51 7.87 -3.18
N LEU A 25 25.32 8.43 -3.15
CA LEU A 25 24.58 8.57 -1.89
C LEU A 25 24.14 7.21 -1.36
N GLN A 26 24.45 6.92 -0.08
CA GLN A 26 24.06 5.67 0.56
C GLN A 26 22.54 5.54 0.73
N ASP A 27 22.03 4.35 0.72
CA ASP A 27 20.58 4.03 0.69
C ASP A 27 19.76 4.86 1.68
N LYS A 28 20.14 4.91 2.94
CA LYS A 28 19.38 5.67 3.95
C LYS A 28 19.29 7.16 3.60
N ALA A 29 20.43 7.80 3.29
CA ALA A 29 20.45 9.22 2.94
C ALA A 29 19.73 9.49 1.62
N LYS A 30 19.84 8.57 0.64
CA LYS A 30 19.12 8.61 -0.63
C LYS A 30 17.61 8.61 -0.39
N PHE A 31 17.09 7.67 0.41
CA PHE A 31 15.66 7.55 0.65
C PHE A 31 15.12 8.67 1.52
N ASP A 32 15.88 9.17 2.47
CA ASP A 32 15.51 10.36 3.25
C ASP A 32 15.38 11.60 2.34
N PHE A 33 16.30 11.79 1.41
CA PHE A 33 16.23 12.87 0.43
C PHE A 33 15.02 12.72 -0.48
N LEU A 34 14.80 11.53 -1.05
CA LEU A 34 13.69 11.27 -1.97
C LEU A 34 12.33 11.45 -1.28
N ALA A 35 12.19 11.03 -0.03
CA ALA A 35 10.94 11.23 0.72
C ALA A 35 10.64 12.72 0.93
N GLN A 36 11.64 13.52 1.27
CA GLN A 36 11.50 14.96 1.37
C GLN A 36 11.17 15.58 0.02
N TRP A 37 11.89 15.18 -1.04
CA TRP A 37 11.66 15.68 -2.39
C TRP A 37 10.24 15.40 -2.89
N CYS A 38 9.70 14.21 -2.68
CA CYS A 38 8.30 13.89 -3.03
C CYS A 38 7.31 14.78 -2.26
N SER A 39 7.56 15.02 -0.98
CA SER A 39 6.72 15.90 -0.14
C SER A 39 6.76 17.34 -0.65
N ASP A 40 7.97 17.86 -0.92
CA ASP A 40 8.18 19.23 -1.41
C ASP A 40 7.57 19.42 -2.80
N LEU A 41 7.71 18.43 -3.69
CA LEU A 41 7.10 18.42 -5.01
C LEU A 41 5.57 18.55 -4.92
N ALA A 42 4.96 17.74 -4.05
CA ALA A 42 3.51 17.76 -3.84
C ALA A 42 3.02 19.13 -3.32
N ILE A 43 3.73 19.70 -2.35
CA ILE A 43 3.39 20.99 -1.72
C ILE A 43 3.63 22.14 -2.70
N LYS A 44 4.83 22.21 -3.30
CA LYS A 44 5.23 23.33 -4.17
C LYS A 44 4.33 23.48 -5.39
N HIS A 45 3.90 22.36 -5.96
CA HIS A 45 3.09 22.36 -7.18
C HIS A 45 1.62 22.10 -6.94
N ASN A 46 1.19 21.95 -5.67
CA ASN A 46 -0.18 21.60 -5.29
C ASN A 46 -0.73 20.39 -6.07
N ILE A 47 0.07 19.32 -6.11
CA ILE A 47 -0.24 18.07 -6.83
C ILE A 47 -0.30 16.90 -5.85
N THR A 48 -0.88 15.78 -6.32
CA THR A 48 -0.84 14.52 -5.59
C THR A 48 0.32 13.68 -6.10
N VAL A 49 1.18 13.20 -5.19
CA VAL A 49 2.25 12.24 -5.47
C VAL A 49 1.91 10.92 -4.79
N ILE A 50 1.85 9.85 -5.57
CA ILE A 50 1.58 8.48 -5.10
C ILE A 50 2.80 7.64 -5.45
N CYS A 51 3.38 6.97 -4.45
CA CYS A 51 4.53 6.09 -4.65
C CYS A 51 4.21 4.69 -4.15
N SER A 52 4.52 3.65 -4.93
CA SER A 52 4.69 2.31 -4.36
C SER A 52 6.05 2.23 -3.67
N ALA A 53 6.14 1.42 -2.61
CA ALA A 53 7.36 1.25 -1.83
C ALA A 53 7.51 -0.20 -1.38
N GLU A 54 8.75 -0.67 -1.34
CA GLU A 54 9.07 -2.03 -0.92
C GLU A 54 8.93 -2.20 0.59
N LEU A 55 8.50 -3.39 0.99
CA LEU A 55 8.58 -3.85 2.37
C LEU A 55 9.88 -4.62 2.60
N LYS A 56 10.38 -4.58 3.83
CA LYS A 56 11.41 -5.53 4.28
C LYS A 56 10.87 -6.94 4.17
N LYS A 57 11.77 -7.93 4.03
CA LYS A 57 11.35 -9.33 4.12
C LYS A 57 10.69 -9.58 5.48
N LEU A 58 9.42 -9.97 5.44
CA LEU A 58 8.67 -10.25 6.66
C LEU A 58 9.09 -11.61 7.23
N ASN A 59 9.27 -11.68 8.55
CA ASN A 59 9.45 -12.95 9.24
C ASN A 59 8.08 -13.61 9.43
N GLY A 60 7.90 -14.79 8.81
CA GLY A 60 6.63 -15.52 8.79
C GLY A 60 5.58 -14.84 7.88
N ASN A 61 4.38 -15.40 7.90
CA ASN A 61 3.25 -14.99 7.04
C ASN A 61 2.33 -13.97 7.76
N ARG A 62 2.92 -13.06 8.53
CA ARG A 62 2.15 -12.02 9.22
C ARG A 62 1.80 -10.85 8.31
N ARG A 63 0.77 -10.12 8.68
CA ARG A 63 0.42 -8.86 8.02
C ARG A 63 1.48 -7.78 8.25
N PRO A 64 1.77 -6.96 7.22
CA PRO A 64 2.74 -5.89 7.35
C PRO A 64 2.25 -4.79 8.30
N ILE A 65 3.21 -4.15 8.96
CA ILE A 65 3.02 -2.95 9.78
C ILE A 65 3.83 -1.78 9.21
N LEU A 66 3.60 -0.59 9.71
CA LEU A 66 4.26 0.62 9.21
C LEU A 66 5.80 0.55 9.27
N ASP A 67 6.35 -0.18 10.25
CA ASP A 67 7.80 -0.33 10.42
C ASP A 67 8.44 -1.34 9.45
N ASP A 68 7.64 -2.05 8.68
CA ASP A 68 8.13 -2.98 7.67
C ASP A 68 8.47 -2.30 6.33
N ILE A 69 8.11 -1.04 6.13
CA ILE A 69 8.54 -0.31 4.94
C ILE A 69 10.09 -0.24 4.97
N ARG A 70 10.72 -0.61 3.86
CA ARG A 70 12.18 -0.59 3.73
C ARG A 70 12.69 0.85 3.87
N GLU A 71 13.78 1.05 4.63
CA GLU A 71 14.43 2.36 4.88
C GLU A 71 13.45 3.50 5.28
N ALA A 72 12.48 3.17 6.11
CA ALA A 72 11.19 3.86 6.20
C ALA A 72 11.10 5.08 7.11
N VAL A 73 12.15 5.47 7.85
CA VAL A 73 11.96 6.48 8.90
C VAL A 73 11.40 7.78 8.31
N LYS A 74 12.05 8.33 7.31
CA LYS A 74 11.63 9.60 6.69
C LYS A 74 10.32 9.45 5.90
N ILE A 75 10.14 8.32 5.17
CA ILE A 75 8.91 8.02 4.45
C ILE A 75 7.70 8.07 5.39
N LYS A 76 7.81 7.45 6.57
CA LYS A 76 6.74 7.46 7.58
C LYS A 76 6.39 8.86 8.07
N TYR A 77 7.35 9.77 8.14
CA TYR A 77 7.08 11.15 8.58
C TYR A 77 6.48 12.00 7.45
N GLU A 78 7.06 11.95 6.26
CA GLU A 78 6.68 12.83 5.14
C GLU A 78 5.34 12.43 4.50
N ALA A 79 5.09 11.14 4.29
CA ALA A 79 3.83 10.70 3.69
C ALA A 79 2.61 11.17 4.50
N LYS A 80 1.60 11.71 3.83
CA LYS A 80 0.31 12.10 4.44
C LYS A 80 -0.58 10.89 4.68
N ALA A 81 -0.50 9.87 3.81
CA ALA A 81 -1.15 8.59 4.00
C ALA A 81 -0.17 7.47 3.66
N VAL A 82 -0.30 6.34 4.35
CA VAL A 82 0.40 5.09 4.04
C VAL A 82 -0.63 3.97 4.04
N LEU A 83 -0.73 3.31 2.89
CA LEU A 83 -1.60 2.15 2.68
C LEU A 83 -0.69 0.92 2.60
N LEU A 84 -0.90 -0.04 3.50
CA LEU A 84 -0.22 -1.32 3.46
C LEU A 84 -1.15 -2.34 2.82
N VAL A 85 -0.63 -3.04 1.83
CA VAL A 85 -1.38 -4.01 1.04
C VAL A 85 -0.97 -5.41 1.44
N TYR A 86 -1.95 -6.32 1.58
CA TYR A 86 -1.70 -7.71 1.94
C TYR A 86 -2.69 -8.64 1.23
N ASN A 87 -2.21 -9.82 0.83
CA ASN A 87 -3.00 -10.90 0.25
C ASN A 87 -2.67 -12.19 0.99
N GLU A 88 -3.55 -12.65 1.86
CA GLU A 88 -3.29 -13.79 2.72
C GLU A 88 -3.20 -15.09 1.94
N VAL A 89 -4.00 -15.27 0.89
CA VAL A 89 -3.97 -16.46 0.03
C VAL A 89 -2.59 -16.59 -0.66
N HIS A 90 -1.97 -15.48 -1.05
CA HIS A 90 -0.62 -15.50 -1.63
C HIS A 90 0.43 -16.05 -0.67
N TYR A 91 0.33 -15.72 0.62
CA TYR A 91 1.32 -16.10 1.62
C TYR A 91 1.04 -17.44 2.31
N LYS A 92 -0.24 -17.80 2.49
CA LYS A 92 -0.66 -18.98 3.26
C LYS A 92 -1.32 -20.08 2.42
N GLY A 93 -1.64 -19.81 1.15
CA GLY A 93 -2.35 -20.78 0.30
C GLY A 93 -3.65 -21.22 0.94
N ASP A 94 -3.83 -22.56 1.04
CA ASP A 94 -5.01 -23.19 1.66
C ASP A 94 -5.17 -22.89 3.15
N GLY A 95 -4.10 -22.44 3.84
CA GLY A 95 -4.14 -22.02 5.23
C GLY A 95 -4.65 -20.58 5.44
N ALA A 96 -5.08 -19.88 4.38
CA ALA A 96 -5.63 -18.54 4.52
C ALA A 96 -7.01 -18.55 5.19
N ASP A 97 -7.24 -17.58 6.07
CA ASP A 97 -8.54 -17.36 6.76
C ASP A 97 -9.36 -16.27 6.07
N VAL A 98 -8.68 -15.33 5.38
CA VAL A 98 -9.29 -14.24 4.61
C VAL A 98 -9.23 -14.56 3.12
N PHE A 99 -10.35 -15.02 2.57
CA PHE A 99 -10.50 -15.43 1.18
C PHE A 99 -11.96 -15.37 0.76
N TYR A 100 -12.26 -15.45 -0.54
CA TYR A 100 -13.61 -15.71 -1.03
C TYR A 100 -13.63 -16.98 -1.89
N MET A 101 -14.83 -17.54 -2.07
CA MET A 101 -15.04 -18.71 -2.95
C MET A 101 -15.77 -18.27 -4.22
N LYS A 102 -15.19 -18.62 -5.36
CA LYS A 102 -15.83 -18.38 -6.66
C LYS A 102 -16.70 -19.59 -7.03
N GLN A 103 -17.93 -19.36 -7.43
CA GLN A 103 -18.83 -20.46 -7.84
C GLN A 103 -18.17 -21.33 -8.92
N GLY A 104 -18.18 -22.63 -8.72
CA GLY A 104 -17.57 -23.60 -9.63
C GLY A 104 -16.03 -23.72 -9.53
N ASN A 105 -15.38 -22.98 -8.63
CA ASN A 105 -13.96 -23.12 -8.36
C ASN A 105 -13.75 -23.51 -6.89
N PRO A 106 -13.13 -24.69 -6.60
CA PRO A 106 -12.91 -25.15 -5.22
C PRO A 106 -11.76 -24.44 -4.51
N LEU A 107 -10.96 -23.62 -5.23
CA LEU A 107 -9.81 -22.95 -4.67
C LEU A 107 -10.18 -21.62 -4.00
N LYS A 108 -9.53 -21.36 -2.88
CA LYS A 108 -9.60 -20.06 -2.19
C LYS A 108 -9.11 -18.94 -3.12
N GLN A 109 -9.94 -17.93 -3.29
CA GLN A 109 -9.64 -16.77 -4.11
C GLN A 109 -9.13 -15.62 -3.25
N PRO A 110 -8.20 -14.81 -3.75
CA PRO A 110 -7.54 -13.78 -2.97
C PRO A 110 -8.46 -12.61 -2.61
N ILE A 111 -8.41 -12.24 -1.33
CA ILE A 111 -8.88 -10.94 -0.83
C ILE A 111 -7.68 -10.02 -0.71
N PHE A 112 -7.79 -8.85 -1.29
CA PHE A 112 -6.81 -7.78 -1.18
C PHE A 112 -7.17 -6.91 0.02
N GLU A 113 -6.32 -6.92 1.05
CA GLU A 113 -6.47 -6.07 2.23
C GLU A 113 -5.72 -4.76 2.01
N VAL A 114 -6.37 -3.63 2.23
CA VAL A 114 -5.77 -2.31 2.21
C VAL A 114 -5.86 -1.72 3.60
N HIS A 115 -4.74 -1.71 4.32
CA HIS A 115 -4.66 -1.17 5.67
C HIS A 115 -4.21 0.30 5.65
N PHE A 116 -5.03 1.18 6.16
CA PHE A 116 -4.72 2.61 6.36
C PHE A 116 -3.81 2.76 7.58
N ALA A 117 -2.53 2.38 7.44
CA ALA A 117 -1.55 2.39 8.53
C ALA A 117 -1.21 3.83 9.00
N LYS A 118 -1.32 4.80 8.10
CA LYS A 118 -1.23 6.23 8.38
C LYS A 118 -2.25 6.97 7.53
N ASN A 119 -2.99 7.89 8.14
CA ASN A 119 -3.93 8.76 7.44
C ASN A 119 -4.00 10.12 8.14
N LYS A 120 -3.42 11.15 7.51
CA LYS A 120 -3.49 12.55 7.97
C LYS A 120 -4.64 13.33 7.32
N PHE A 121 -5.36 12.73 6.35
CA PHE A 121 -6.50 13.35 5.69
C PHE A 121 -7.80 13.14 6.47
N GLY A 122 -7.82 12.21 7.43
CA GLY A 122 -9.00 11.90 8.22
C GLY A 122 -8.69 10.97 9.39
N THR A 123 -9.73 10.60 10.11
CA THR A 123 -9.62 9.76 11.34
C THR A 123 -9.61 8.26 11.05
N TYR A 124 -9.98 7.84 9.84
CA TYR A 124 -10.06 6.42 9.49
C TYR A 124 -8.68 5.77 9.46
N LYS A 125 -8.52 4.70 10.24
CA LYS A 125 -7.30 3.88 10.35
C LYS A 125 -7.62 2.38 10.26
N GLY A 126 -8.69 2.03 9.58
CA GLY A 126 -9.15 0.66 9.43
C GLY A 126 -8.51 -0.08 8.25
N ARG A 127 -9.14 -1.17 7.90
CA ARG A 127 -8.85 -1.96 6.69
C ARG A 127 -10.06 -1.92 5.76
N ALA A 128 -9.78 -1.91 4.47
CA ALA A 128 -10.76 -2.15 3.42
C ALA A 128 -10.40 -3.45 2.72
N PHE A 129 -11.39 -4.21 2.29
CA PHE A 129 -11.23 -5.52 1.67
C PHE A 129 -11.84 -5.53 0.29
N PHE A 130 -11.10 -6.14 -0.65
CA PHE A 130 -11.50 -6.23 -2.05
C PHE A 130 -11.34 -7.66 -2.54
N GLU A 131 -12.35 -8.21 -3.20
CA GLU A 131 -12.20 -9.41 -4.02
C GLU A 131 -11.21 -9.10 -5.14
N PHE A 132 -10.16 -9.89 -5.27
CA PHE A 132 -9.16 -9.70 -6.31
C PHE A 132 -9.27 -10.79 -7.39
N TYR A 133 -9.36 -10.34 -8.62
CA TYR A 133 -9.45 -11.18 -9.82
C TYR A 133 -8.14 -11.05 -10.60
N PRO A 134 -7.13 -11.92 -10.33
CA PRO A 134 -5.79 -11.78 -10.90
C PRO A 134 -5.77 -11.84 -12.43
N GLU A 135 -6.62 -12.68 -13.00
CA GLU A 135 -6.73 -12.88 -14.46
C GLU A 135 -7.15 -11.62 -15.23
N MET A 136 -7.77 -10.67 -14.55
CA MET A 136 -8.25 -9.41 -15.15
C MET A 136 -7.60 -8.18 -14.51
N ALA A 137 -6.67 -8.36 -13.57
CA ALA A 137 -6.13 -7.28 -12.72
C ALA A 137 -7.24 -6.38 -12.13
N HIS A 138 -8.38 -6.99 -11.76
CA HIS A 138 -9.57 -6.28 -11.30
C HIS A 138 -9.77 -6.48 -9.80
N MET A 139 -10.18 -5.42 -9.13
CA MET A 139 -10.59 -5.43 -7.73
C MET A 139 -12.02 -4.97 -7.60
N LYS A 140 -12.82 -5.70 -6.82
CA LYS A 140 -14.19 -5.35 -6.47
C LYS A 140 -14.28 -5.18 -4.96
N GLU A 141 -14.79 -4.05 -4.50
CA GLU A 141 -14.99 -3.82 -3.07
C GLU A 141 -15.94 -4.89 -2.50
N CYS A 142 -15.55 -5.48 -1.37
CA CYS A 142 -16.39 -6.42 -0.64
C CYS A 142 -17.61 -5.69 -0.06
N ASP A 143 -18.75 -6.37 -0.01
CA ASP A 143 -19.95 -5.81 0.62
C ASP A 143 -19.74 -5.57 2.13
N PRO A 144 -20.61 -4.76 2.78
CA PRO A 144 -20.45 -4.41 4.19
C PRO A 144 -20.42 -5.61 5.14
N THR A 145 -21.11 -6.70 4.81
CA THR A 145 -21.12 -7.92 5.63
C THR A 145 -19.78 -8.63 5.55
N ALA A 146 -19.24 -8.81 4.36
CA ALA A 146 -17.92 -9.39 4.13
C ALA A 146 -16.80 -8.53 4.77
N GLN A 147 -16.86 -7.20 4.63
CA GLN A 147 -15.95 -6.26 5.30
C GLN A 147 -15.91 -6.49 6.81
N LYS A 148 -17.08 -6.61 7.44
CA LYS A 148 -17.21 -6.88 8.89
C LYS A 148 -16.65 -8.24 9.27
N THR A 149 -17.00 -9.29 8.49
CA THR A 149 -16.55 -10.66 8.73
C THR A 149 -15.02 -10.75 8.68
N TYR A 150 -14.38 -10.20 7.63
CA TYR A 150 -12.91 -10.22 7.52
C TYR A 150 -12.24 -9.41 8.62
N SER A 151 -12.82 -8.28 9.02
CA SER A 151 -12.32 -7.50 10.16
C SER A 151 -12.38 -8.32 11.45
N GLN A 152 -13.45 -9.07 11.70
CA GLN A 152 -13.57 -9.94 12.88
C GLN A 152 -12.54 -11.08 12.86
N ILE A 153 -12.30 -11.72 11.72
CA ILE A 153 -11.26 -12.77 11.59
C ILE A 153 -9.88 -12.23 11.96
N ILE A 154 -9.58 -10.97 11.64
CA ILE A 154 -8.25 -10.38 11.87
C ILE A 154 -8.07 -9.87 13.30
N PHE A 155 -9.11 -9.34 13.92
CA PHE A 155 -9.05 -8.60 15.18
C PHE A 155 -9.83 -9.25 16.33
N GLY A 156 -10.66 -10.25 16.03
CA GLY A 156 -11.48 -11.00 16.99
C GLY A 156 -10.67 -11.99 17.77
#